data_7b32da544e7b42f1dac435a16377d507
#
_entry.id   7b32da544e7b42f1dac435a16377d507
#
_cell.length_a   1.000
_cell.length_b   1.000
_cell.length_c   1.000
_cell.angle_alpha   90.00
_cell.angle_beta   90.00
_cell.angle_gamma   90.00
#
_symmetry.space_group_name_H-M   'P 1'
#
loop_
_entity.id
_entity.type
_entity.pdbx_description
1 polymer ?
#
loop_
_entity_poly.entity_id
_entity_poly.type
_entity_poly.pdbx_seq_one_letter_code
_entity_poly.pdbx_strand_id
1 'polypeptide(L)'
;MMRNQNLLNYIKNVLEHMPTDWLLLTTHRLDIYNEEQAKTEFLNQLDSLFETKVFSTSALAELPTAFDYIRLGHPLSSILEWTIAGLQGLQAEQVVAFASQTMPVLSVLRKNLLQHKHTHIYYSEELPAEFDFEALKQVYGYQFEVKQVKHIEDVHSFDGSTVFLSKTASFKTLDLHPSIDFLVQLDEELGSVLVANGDSSKNYIPDIQHVRRRESIAMTPPNAFAALQKLVGQTPTSHSKKEEQANRSSVINSIHNITDTSSEVVLGSCGLSVQYAIMMGLIDHAQQNYPDQPIKIIVPPNCYGGTND
;
A
#
# COMPACT_ATOMS: atom_id res chain seq x y z
N MET A 1 25.47 -9.06 7.47
CA MET A 1 25.13 -10.41 6.96
C MET A 1 24.53 -11.34 8.01
N MET A 2 25.16 -11.58 9.16
CA MET A 2 24.64 -12.50 10.20
C MET A 2 23.26 -12.11 10.73
N ARG A 3 22.98 -10.80 10.99
CA ARG A 3 21.68 -10.32 11.50
C ARG A 3 20.57 -10.60 10.49
N ASN A 4 20.79 -10.34 9.21
CA ASN A 4 19.81 -10.56 8.15
C ASN A 4 19.46 -12.05 8.02
N GLN A 5 20.46 -12.95 8.13
CA GLN A 5 20.22 -14.39 8.10
C GLN A 5 19.42 -14.85 9.32
N ASN A 6 19.72 -14.32 10.51
CA ASN A 6 18.97 -14.63 11.73
C ASN A 6 17.51 -14.15 11.62
N LEU A 7 17.30 -12.94 11.08
CA LEU A 7 15.97 -12.39 10.84
C LEU A 7 15.16 -13.28 9.88
N LEU A 8 15.71 -13.65 8.73
CA LEU A 8 15.03 -14.51 7.77
C LEU A 8 14.72 -15.90 8.34
N ASN A 9 15.64 -16.47 9.13
CA ASN A 9 15.39 -17.74 9.81
C ASN A 9 14.29 -17.63 10.86
N TYR A 10 14.23 -16.52 11.59
CA TYR A 10 13.16 -16.26 12.55
C TYR A 10 11.81 -16.14 11.83
N ILE A 11 11.73 -15.36 10.76
CA ILE A 11 10.51 -15.22 9.97
C ILE A 11 10.04 -16.56 9.42
N LYS A 12 10.95 -17.41 8.95
CA LYS A 12 10.59 -18.77 8.51
C LYS A 12 9.87 -19.54 9.62
N ASN A 13 10.38 -19.52 10.84
CA ASN A 13 9.73 -20.15 11.99
C ASN A 13 8.39 -19.48 12.34
N VAL A 14 8.29 -18.16 12.27
CA VAL A 14 7.01 -17.43 12.48
C VAL A 14 5.97 -17.90 11.48
N LEU A 15 6.30 -18.03 10.20
CA LEU A 15 5.36 -18.51 9.17
C LEU A 15 4.89 -19.96 9.40
N GLU A 16 5.74 -20.80 9.97
CA GLU A 16 5.41 -22.20 10.30
C GLU A 16 4.52 -22.33 11.55
N HIS A 17 4.55 -21.35 12.46
CA HIS A 17 3.88 -21.42 13.77
C HIS A 17 2.84 -20.30 13.98
N MET A 18 2.62 -19.42 13.01
CA MET A 18 1.68 -18.30 13.15
C MET A 18 0.24 -18.81 13.40
N PRO A 19 -0.57 -18.05 14.13
CA PRO A 19 -2.00 -18.33 14.27
C PRO A 19 -2.70 -18.38 12.91
N THR A 20 -3.53 -19.37 12.68
CA THR A 20 -4.22 -19.57 11.39
C THR A 20 -5.23 -18.46 11.07
N ASP A 21 -5.78 -17.80 12.08
CA ASP A 21 -6.69 -16.68 11.95
C ASP A 21 -6.02 -15.44 11.35
N TRP A 22 -4.68 -15.32 11.40
CA TRP A 22 -3.98 -14.23 10.72
C TRP A 22 -4.19 -14.18 9.21
N LEU A 23 -4.45 -15.32 8.58
CA LEU A 23 -4.79 -15.42 7.15
C LEU A 23 -6.26 -15.07 6.87
N LEU A 24 -7.13 -15.24 7.86
CA LEU A 24 -8.57 -15.06 7.74
C LEU A 24 -9.06 -13.71 8.29
N LEU A 25 -8.14 -12.84 8.68
CA LEU A 25 -8.45 -11.56 9.28
C LEU A 25 -9.20 -10.67 8.29
N THR A 26 -10.49 -10.47 8.57
CA THR A 26 -11.37 -9.52 7.90
C THR A 26 -11.97 -8.53 8.88
N THR A 27 -11.51 -8.55 10.13
CA THR A 27 -12.11 -7.83 11.24
C THR A 27 -12.03 -6.32 11.03
N HIS A 28 -13.18 -5.72 11.07
CA HIS A 28 -13.35 -4.30 11.12
C HIS A 28 -13.83 -3.95 12.54
N ARG A 29 -12.94 -3.40 13.36
CA ARG A 29 -13.32 -2.93 14.69
C ARG A 29 -13.97 -1.56 14.60
N LEU A 30 -14.90 -1.31 15.51
CA LEU A 30 -15.51 -0.01 15.70
C LEU A 30 -14.80 0.84 16.77
N ASP A 31 -13.94 0.21 17.57
CA ASP A 31 -13.13 0.89 18.57
C ASP A 31 -12.12 1.82 17.91
N ILE A 32 -12.27 3.09 18.16
CA ILE A 32 -11.30 4.08 17.75
C ILE A 32 -10.21 4.10 18.82
N TYR A 33 -9.04 3.61 18.43
CA TYR A 33 -7.90 3.80 19.26
C TYR A 33 -6.68 4.25 18.47
N ASN A 34 -5.60 4.57 19.15
CA ASN A 34 -4.42 5.14 18.51
C ASN A 34 -3.77 4.11 17.58
N GLU A 35 -3.99 4.27 16.27
CA GLU A 35 -3.53 3.36 15.23
C GLU A 35 -2.00 3.26 15.16
N GLU A 36 -1.32 4.36 15.44
CA GLU A 36 0.14 4.42 15.50
C GLU A 36 0.67 3.62 16.70
N GLN A 37 -0.01 3.72 17.85
CA GLN A 37 0.33 2.97 19.04
C GLN A 37 0.13 1.46 18.86
N ALA A 38 -0.94 1.03 18.16
CA ALA A 38 -1.22 -0.39 17.93
C ALA A 38 -0.06 -1.07 17.19
N LYS A 39 0.38 -0.50 16.06
CA LYS A 39 1.53 -1.02 15.30
C LYS A 39 2.79 -1.05 16.16
N THR A 40 3.06 0.02 16.91
CA THR A 40 4.25 0.15 17.75
C THR A 40 4.28 -0.90 18.85
N GLU A 41 3.17 -1.11 19.57
CA GLU A 41 3.08 -2.13 20.61
C GLU A 41 3.27 -3.54 20.06
N PHE A 42 2.60 -3.85 18.95
CA PHE A 42 2.77 -5.14 18.26
C PHE A 42 4.22 -5.39 17.87
N LEU A 43 4.86 -4.40 17.21
CA LEU A 43 6.24 -4.56 16.73
C LEU A 43 7.26 -4.62 17.87
N ASN A 44 7.08 -3.87 18.96
CA ASN A 44 7.94 -3.94 20.14
C ASN A 44 7.91 -5.33 20.79
N GLN A 45 6.72 -5.94 20.88
CA GLN A 45 6.60 -7.28 21.43
C GLN A 45 7.15 -8.34 20.47
N LEU A 46 6.91 -8.19 19.15
CA LEU A 46 7.50 -9.06 18.14
C LEU A 46 9.04 -9.00 18.16
N ASP A 47 9.62 -7.81 18.32
CA ASP A 47 11.06 -7.62 18.42
C ASP A 47 11.62 -8.32 19.68
N SER A 48 10.91 -8.25 20.81
CA SER A 48 11.25 -8.97 22.02
C SER A 48 11.20 -10.50 21.83
N LEU A 49 10.22 -11.02 21.08
CA LEU A 49 10.16 -12.43 20.71
C LEU A 49 11.31 -12.82 19.77
N PHE A 50 11.70 -11.94 18.85
CA PHE A 50 12.83 -12.14 17.95
C PHE A 50 14.15 -12.24 18.74
N GLU A 51 14.41 -11.30 19.65
CA GLU A 51 15.63 -11.28 20.48
C GLU A 51 15.72 -12.53 21.39
N THR A 52 14.60 -13.00 21.92
CA THR A 52 14.51 -14.20 22.74
C THR A 52 14.35 -15.50 21.93
N LYS A 53 14.26 -15.40 20.60
CA LYS A 53 14.05 -16.52 19.67
C LYS A 53 12.79 -17.35 19.97
N VAL A 54 11.74 -16.70 20.45
CA VAL A 54 10.44 -17.33 20.73
C VAL A 54 9.52 -17.15 19.53
N PHE A 55 8.95 -18.22 19.02
CA PHE A 55 8.06 -18.25 17.85
C PHE A 55 6.93 -19.28 17.99
N SER A 56 6.65 -19.76 19.20
CA SER A 56 5.53 -20.69 19.42
C SER A 56 4.18 -20.04 19.07
N THR A 57 3.24 -20.84 18.57
CA THR A 57 1.89 -20.36 18.22
C THR A 57 1.22 -19.61 19.38
N SER A 58 1.38 -20.11 20.62
CA SER A 58 0.83 -19.44 21.81
C SER A 58 1.43 -18.05 22.01
N ALA A 59 2.76 -17.91 21.91
CA ALA A 59 3.41 -16.59 22.08
C ALA A 59 3.04 -15.62 20.97
N LEU A 60 2.90 -16.10 19.73
CA LEU A 60 2.47 -15.27 18.61
C LEU A 60 0.99 -14.85 18.73
N ALA A 61 0.13 -15.72 19.28
CA ALA A 61 -1.28 -15.42 19.52
C ALA A 61 -1.50 -14.42 20.67
N GLU A 62 -0.54 -14.28 21.58
CA GLU A 62 -0.57 -13.31 22.68
C GLU A 62 -0.11 -11.90 22.26
N LEU A 63 0.45 -11.75 21.05
CA LEU A 63 0.80 -10.42 20.54
C LEU A 63 -0.43 -9.49 20.49
N PRO A 64 -0.27 -8.21 20.82
CA PRO A 64 -1.38 -7.27 20.77
C PRO A 64 -1.88 -7.09 19.33
N THR A 65 -3.03 -6.48 19.17
CA THR A 65 -3.58 -6.18 17.83
C THR A 65 -2.62 -5.26 17.07
N ALA A 66 -2.17 -5.69 15.89
CA ALA A 66 -1.27 -4.87 15.05
C ALA A 66 -1.97 -3.62 14.52
N PHE A 67 -3.20 -3.81 14.03
CA PHE A 67 -4.13 -2.74 13.67
C PHE A 67 -5.55 -3.22 13.91
N ASP A 68 -6.41 -2.33 14.33
CA ASP A 68 -7.83 -2.63 14.53
C ASP A 68 -8.68 -2.38 13.28
N TYR A 69 -8.04 -2.05 12.16
CA TYR A 69 -8.67 -1.78 10.87
C TYR A 69 -7.89 -2.39 9.73
N ILE A 70 -8.46 -3.39 9.06
CA ILE A 70 -7.78 -4.20 8.04
C ILE A 70 -7.20 -3.39 6.86
N ARG A 71 -7.79 -2.25 6.52
CA ARG A 71 -7.25 -1.39 5.47
C ARG A 71 -5.94 -0.73 5.87
N LEU A 72 -5.73 -0.44 7.14
CA LEU A 72 -4.46 0.08 7.67
C LEU A 72 -3.39 -0.98 7.74
N GLY A 73 -3.77 -2.18 8.11
CA GLY A 73 -2.84 -3.28 8.24
C GLY A 73 -3.40 -4.43 9.08
N HIS A 74 -2.55 -5.42 9.28
CA HIS A 74 -2.81 -6.63 10.03
C HIS A 74 -1.47 -7.27 10.43
N PRO A 75 -1.42 -8.31 11.28
CA PRO A 75 -0.16 -8.90 11.72
C PRO A 75 0.84 -9.19 10.60
N LEU A 76 0.39 -9.86 9.54
CA LEU A 76 1.28 -10.24 8.42
C LEU A 76 1.82 -9.05 7.64
N SER A 77 1.02 -8.00 7.40
CA SER A 77 1.54 -6.77 6.76
C SER A 77 2.54 -6.05 7.65
N SER A 78 2.30 -5.99 8.96
CA SER A 78 3.23 -5.38 9.92
C SER A 78 4.54 -6.15 10.02
N ILE A 79 4.49 -7.49 10.04
CA ILE A 79 5.68 -8.35 10.01
C ILE A 79 6.44 -8.19 8.70
N LEU A 80 5.76 -8.07 7.56
CA LEU A 80 6.37 -7.83 6.26
C LEU A 80 7.12 -6.50 6.24
N GLU A 81 6.47 -5.41 6.66
CA GLU A 81 7.06 -4.08 6.75
C GLU A 81 8.28 -4.06 7.69
N TRP A 82 8.17 -4.67 8.87
CA TRP A 82 9.26 -4.82 9.84
C TRP A 82 10.43 -5.66 9.29
N THR A 83 10.13 -6.76 8.61
CA THR A 83 11.16 -7.63 8.04
C THR A 83 11.95 -6.91 6.95
N ILE A 84 11.26 -6.25 6.00
CA ILE A 84 11.90 -5.49 4.94
C ILE A 84 12.76 -4.37 5.53
N ALA A 85 12.23 -3.61 6.47
CA ALA A 85 12.97 -2.56 7.16
C ALA A 85 14.22 -3.11 7.87
N GLY A 86 14.09 -4.21 8.61
CA GLY A 86 15.19 -4.84 9.33
C GLY A 86 16.30 -5.35 8.41
N LEU A 87 15.97 -5.87 7.22
CA LEU A 87 16.93 -6.31 6.21
C LEU A 87 17.78 -5.14 5.68
N GLN A 88 17.25 -3.93 5.68
CA GLN A 88 17.88 -2.72 5.13
C GLN A 88 18.42 -1.77 6.20
N GLY A 89 18.24 -2.08 7.48
CA GLY A 89 18.64 -1.20 8.58
C GLY A 89 17.77 0.05 8.70
N LEU A 90 16.51 -0.02 8.23
CA LEU A 90 15.50 1.02 8.34
C LEU A 90 14.60 0.79 9.56
N GLN A 91 13.79 1.79 9.89
CA GLN A 91 12.69 1.66 10.84
C GLN A 91 11.43 1.11 10.14
N ALA A 92 10.63 0.32 10.83
CA ALA A 92 9.43 -0.32 10.26
C ALA A 92 8.41 0.70 9.72
N GLU A 93 8.35 1.90 10.30
CA GLU A 93 7.49 3.00 9.87
C GLU A 93 7.85 3.53 8.49
N GLN A 94 9.10 3.37 8.04
CA GLN A 94 9.53 3.82 6.71
C GLN A 94 9.06 2.92 5.58
N VAL A 95 8.49 1.76 5.90
CA VAL A 95 8.04 0.76 4.93
C VAL A 95 6.53 0.62 5.01
N VAL A 96 5.85 0.77 3.88
CA VAL A 96 4.37 0.70 3.79
C VAL A 96 3.96 -0.22 2.65
N ALA A 97 3.31 -1.33 2.97
CA ALA A 97 2.86 -2.33 2.01
C ALA A 97 1.41 -2.05 1.56
N PHE A 98 1.17 -2.15 0.25
CA PHE A 98 -0.13 -1.90 -0.38
C PHE A 98 -0.59 -3.09 -1.22
N ALA A 99 -1.89 -3.34 -1.26
CA ALA A 99 -2.48 -4.25 -2.23
C ALA A 99 -2.42 -3.68 -3.67
N SER A 100 -2.45 -2.34 -3.80
CA SER A 100 -2.38 -1.63 -5.08
C SER A 100 -0.94 -1.37 -5.51
N GLN A 101 -0.67 -1.41 -6.81
CA GLN A 101 0.62 -1.02 -7.38
C GLN A 101 0.73 0.50 -7.59
N THR A 102 -0.39 1.20 -7.84
CA THR A 102 -0.41 2.63 -8.18
C THR A 102 -0.59 3.54 -6.97
N MET A 103 -1.36 3.12 -5.97
CA MET A 103 -1.69 3.97 -4.81
C MET A 103 -0.51 4.50 -4.01
N PRO A 104 0.63 3.80 -3.87
CA PRO A 104 1.81 4.38 -3.23
C PRO A 104 2.28 5.66 -3.91
N VAL A 105 2.32 5.65 -5.26
CA VAL A 105 2.71 6.83 -6.05
C VAL A 105 1.70 7.95 -5.90
N LEU A 106 0.39 7.62 -6.02
CA LEU A 106 -0.68 8.60 -5.85
C LEU A 106 -0.66 9.28 -4.48
N SER A 107 -0.31 8.55 -3.42
CA SER A 107 -0.21 9.11 -2.08
C SER A 107 0.88 10.18 -1.96
N VAL A 108 2.03 9.99 -2.63
CA VAL A 108 3.11 10.97 -2.69
C VAL A 108 2.70 12.17 -3.55
N LEU A 109 2.14 11.92 -4.74
CA LEU A 109 1.69 12.97 -5.66
C LEU A 109 0.63 13.87 -5.01
N ARG A 110 -0.33 13.28 -4.29
CA ARG A 110 -1.36 14.03 -3.56
C ARG A 110 -0.78 14.96 -2.51
N LYS A 111 0.13 14.47 -1.68
CA LYS A 111 0.79 15.32 -0.69
C LYS A 111 1.56 16.45 -1.34
N ASN A 112 2.29 16.15 -2.41
CA ASN A 112 3.05 17.15 -3.15
C ASN A 112 2.16 18.20 -3.81
N LEU A 113 1.00 17.81 -4.36
CA LEU A 113 0.02 18.77 -4.89
C LEU A 113 -0.45 19.75 -3.80
N LEU A 114 -0.79 19.25 -2.62
CA LEU A 114 -1.22 20.09 -1.49
C LEU A 114 -0.11 21.00 -0.95
N GLN A 115 1.15 20.62 -1.14
CA GLN A 115 2.32 21.41 -0.74
C GLN A 115 2.91 22.25 -1.88
N HIS A 116 2.31 22.27 -3.07
CA HIS A 116 2.82 22.90 -4.28
C HIS A 116 4.25 22.45 -4.64
N LYS A 117 4.53 21.17 -4.42
CA LYS A 117 5.83 20.55 -4.64
C LYS A 117 5.79 19.69 -5.89
N HIS A 118 6.80 19.81 -6.76
CA HIS A 118 6.93 18.96 -7.94
C HIS A 118 7.45 17.56 -7.59
N THR A 119 7.11 16.57 -8.42
CA THR A 119 7.57 15.20 -8.29
C THR A 119 8.26 14.75 -9.57
N HIS A 120 9.42 14.10 -9.42
CA HIS A 120 10.01 13.33 -10.51
C HIS A 120 9.78 11.84 -10.26
N ILE A 121 9.20 11.16 -11.23
CA ILE A 121 8.98 9.72 -11.22
C ILE A 121 9.96 9.09 -12.20
N TYR A 122 10.82 8.23 -11.68
CA TYR A 122 11.77 7.44 -12.48
C TYR A 122 11.36 5.97 -12.46
N TYR A 123 11.66 5.27 -13.55
CA TYR A 123 11.46 3.82 -13.64
C TYR A 123 12.48 3.21 -14.59
N SER A 124 12.84 1.95 -14.36
CA SER A 124 13.83 1.25 -15.22
C SER A 124 13.21 0.24 -16.18
N GLU A 125 12.06 -0.32 -15.83
CA GLU A 125 11.37 -1.37 -16.57
C GLU A 125 9.97 -0.92 -16.98
N GLU A 126 9.39 -1.56 -17.99
CA GLU A 126 8.01 -1.29 -18.42
C GLU A 126 7.05 -1.41 -17.24
N LEU A 127 6.25 -0.37 -17.02
CA LEU A 127 5.30 -0.31 -15.94
C LEU A 127 3.98 -1.01 -16.30
N PRO A 128 3.22 -1.48 -15.30
CA PRO A 128 1.86 -1.96 -15.52
C PRO A 128 0.97 -0.92 -16.22
N ALA A 129 0.01 -1.38 -17.02
CA ALA A 129 -0.88 -0.51 -17.80
C ALA A 129 -1.74 0.43 -16.93
N GLU A 130 -1.91 0.10 -15.66
CA GLU A 130 -2.63 0.91 -14.67
C GLU A 130 -1.91 2.23 -14.33
N PHE A 131 -0.65 2.39 -14.74
CA PHE A 131 0.07 3.67 -14.65
C PHE A 131 -0.23 4.58 -15.84
N ASP A 132 -1.49 5.02 -15.95
CA ASP A 132 -1.89 6.03 -16.94
C ASP A 132 -1.52 7.44 -16.44
N PHE A 133 -0.29 7.85 -16.73
CA PHE A 133 0.25 9.15 -16.29
C PHE A 133 -0.47 10.36 -16.90
N GLU A 134 -1.03 10.21 -18.11
CA GLU A 134 -1.76 11.31 -18.74
C GLU A 134 -3.12 11.50 -18.04
N ALA A 135 -3.84 10.43 -17.73
CA ALA A 135 -5.06 10.51 -16.92
C ALA A 135 -4.78 11.09 -15.52
N LEU A 136 -3.65 10.74 -14.90
CA LEU A 136 -3.26 11.29 -13.59
C LEU A 136 -3.03 12.81 -13.63
N LYS A 137 -2.43 13.32 -14.69
CA LYS A 137 -2.25 14.77 -14.88
C LYS A 137 -3.57 15.48 -15.17
N GLN A 138 -4.35 14.93 -16.12
CA GLN A 138 -5.57 15.54 -16.59
C GLN A 138 -6.68 15.54 -15.53
N VAL A 139 -6.96 14.36 -14.92
CA VAL A 139 -8.09 14.18 -14.01
C VAL A 139 -7.77 14.71 -12.61
N TYR A 140 -6.57 14.42 -12.10
CA TYR A 140 -6.19 14.77 -10.73
C TYR A 140 -5.39 16.08 -10.62
N GLY A 141 -4.90 16.61 -11.73
CA GLY A 141 -4.10 17.85 -11.74
C GLY A 141 -2.74 17.70 -11.09
N TYR A 142 -2.21 16.49 -10.94
CA TYR A 142 -0.90 16.26 -10.34
C TYR A 142 0.22 16.82 -11.19
N GLN A 143 1.20 17.44 -10.57
CA GLN A 143 2.35 18.04 -11.22
C GLN A 143 3.58 17.14 -11.05
N PHE A 144 3.95 16.44 -12.09
CA PHE A 144 5.09 15.53 -12.09
C PHE A 144 5.69 15.33 -13.48
N GLU A 145 6.95 14.94 -13.51
CA GLU A 145 7.65 14.46 -14.70
C GLU A 145 7.91 12.96 -14.58
N VAL A 146 7.85 12.26 -15.71
CA VAL A 146 8.12 10.82 -15.78
C VAL A 146 9.28 10.57 -16.70
N LYS A 147 10.27 9.80 -16.27
CA LYS A 147 11.46 9.50 -17.04
C LYS A 147 11.89 8.04 -16.87
N GLN A 148 12.05 7.34 -17.96
CA GLN A 148 12.71 6.05 -17.97
C GLN A 148 14.23 6.24 -17.89
N VAL A 149 14.88 5.47 -17.02
CA VAL A 149 16.34 5.43 -16.85
C VAL A 149 16.82 4.00 -16.95
N LYS A 150 18.09 3.81 -17.30
CA LYS A 150 18.67 2.46 -17.36
C LYS A 150 19.13 1.96 -16.00
N HIS A 151 19.65 2.86 -15.20
CA HIS A 151 20.21 2.55 -13.89
C HIS A 151 19.73 3.58 -12.87
N ILE A 152 19.67 3.16 -11.60
CA ILE A 152 19.24 4.04 -10.49
C ILE A 152 20.23 5.19 -10.27
N GLU A 153 21.49 4.99 -10.63
CA GLU A 153 22.56 6.01 -10.60
C GLU A 153 22.33 7.17 -11.57
N ASP A 154 21.46 6.98 -12.58
CA ASP A 154 21.06 8.03 -13.51
C ASP A 154 20.06 9.02 -12.90
N VAL A 155 19.58 8.73 -11.67
CA VAL A 155 18.65 9.58 -10.95
C VAL A 155 19.41 10.70 -10.24
N HIS A 156 19.02 11.93 -10.52
CA HIS A 156 19.61 13.11 -9.90
C HIS A 156 18.65 13.74 -8.89
N SER A 157 19.18 14.17 -7.77
CA SER A 157 18.42 14.95 -6.79
C SER A 157 18.00 16.30 -7.37
N PHE A 158 16.81 16.77 -7.01
CA PHE A 158 16.30 18.09 -7.38
C PHE A 158 15.51 18.69 -6.21
N ASP A 159 15.10 19.96 -6.35
CA ASP A 159 14.27 20.62 -5.33
C ASP A 159 12.79 20.20 -5.50
N GLY A 160 12.47 19.01 -5.04
CA GLY A 160 11.17 18.36 -5.17
C GLY A 160 11.15 17.01 -4.47
N SER A 161 10.29 16.10 -4.92
CA SER A 161 10.29 14.70 -4.47
C SER A 161 10.62 13.77 -5.61
N THR A 162 11.52 12.84 -5.35
CA THR A 162 11.94 11.80 -6.31
C THR A 162 11.33 10.46 -5.92
N VAL A 163 10.55 9.88 -6.83
CA VAL A 163 9.98 8.53 -6.71
C VAL A 163 10.65 7.63 -7.72
N PHE A 164 11.14 6.49 -7.29
CA PHE A 164 11.68 5.46 -8.19
C PHE A 164 10.82 4.22 -8.16
N LEU A 165 10.36 3.77 -9.34
CA LEU A 165 9.55 2.57 -9.51
C LEU A 165 10.42 1.44 -10.03
N SER A 166 10.38 0.29 -9.38
CA SER A 166 11.08 -0.91 -9.84
C SER A 166 10.20 -2.14 -9.67
N LYS A 167 10.27 -3.06 -10.64
CA LYS A 167 9.66 -4.39 -10.47
C LYS A 167 10.54 -5.25 -9.57
N THR A 168 9.92 -6.16 -8.86
CA THR A 168 10.64 -7.10 -8.00
C THR A 168 9.97 -8.47 -8.00
N ALA A 169 10.78 -9.51 -7.94
CA ALA A 169 10.30 -10.87 -7.70
C ALA A 169 10.21 -11.18 -6.19
N SER A 170 10.91 -10.39 -5.37
CA SER A 170 10.84 -10.46 -3.91
C SER A 170 11.32 -9.15 -3.31
N PHE A 171 10.69 -8.66 -2.27
CA PHE A 171 11.04 -7.41 -1.59
C PHE A 171 12.33 -7.51 -0.74
N LYS A 172 13.23 -8.44 -1.06
CA LYS A 172 14.42 -8.76 -0.26
C LYS A 172 15.53 -7.74 -0.40
N THR A 173 15.70 -7.20 -1.60
CA THR A 173 16.77 -6.25 -1.89
C THR A 173 16.15 -4.93 -2.32
N LEU A 174 16.50 -3.87 -1.61
CA LEU A 174 16.12 -2.50 -1.94
C LEU A 174 17.34 -1.75 -2.42
N ASP A 175 17.23 -1.09 -3.55
CA ASP A 175 18.25 -0.18 -4.04
C ASP A 175 17.91 1.25 -3.61
N LEU A 176 18.45 1.64 -2.46
CA LEU A 176 18.18 2.93 -1.82
C LEU A 176 19.26 3.94 -2.18
N HIS A 177 19.18 4.51 -3.37
CA HIS A 177 20.10 5.55 -3.79
C HIS A 177 19.80 6.89 -3.08
N PRO A 178 20.82 7.68 -2.67
CA PRO A 178 20.61 8.94 -1.92
C PRO A 178 19.77 9.99 -2.64
N SER A 179 19.71 9.94 -3.98
CA SER A 179 18.89 10.86 -4.79
C SER A 179 17.41 10.49 -4.87
N ILE A 180 16.99 9.41 -4.20
CA ILE A 180 15.61 8.92 -4.21
C ILE A 180 15.00 9.20 -2.86
N ASP A 181 13.86 9.89 -2.83
CA ASP A 181 13.08 10.09 -1.60
C ASP A 181 12.16 8.90 -1.32
N PHE A 182 11.58 8.30 -2.36
CA PHE A 182 10.66 7.18 -2.25
C PHE A 182 11.02 6.10 -3.27
N LEU A 183 11.27 4.89 -2.77
CA LEU A 183 11.35 3.70 -3.60
C LEU A 183 10.00 2.98 -3.54
N VAL A 184 9.42 2.66 -4.69
CA VAL A 184 8.23 1.82 -4.80
C VAL A 184 8.57 0.56 -5.58
N GLN A 185 8.56 -0.56 -4.89
CA GLN A 185 8.74 -1.87 -5.50
C GLN A 185 7.40 -2.50 -5.85
N LEU A 186 7.28 -2.97 -7.08
CA LEU A 186 6.06 -3.55 -7.66
C LEU A 186 6.24 -5.06 -7.83
N ASP A 187 5.39 -5.85 -7.20
CA ASP A 187 5.24 -7.28 -7.49
C ASP A 187 3.96 -7.47 -8.30
N GLU A 188 4.04 -8.21 -9.42
CA GLU A 188 2.91 -8.34 -10.38
C GLU A 188 1.65 -8.96 -9.78
N GLU A 189 1.79 -9.78 -8.74
CA GLU A 189 0.69 -10.55 -8.15
C GLU A 189 0.32 -10.08 -6.75
N LEU A 190 1.29 -9.57 -5.98
CA LEU A 190 1.12 -9.35 -4.55
C LEU A 190 0.75 -7.90 -4.19
N GLY A 191 1.06 -6.95 -5.08
CA GLY A 191 0.89 -5.53 -4.82
C GLY A 191 2.21 -4.77 -4.80
N SER A 192 2.41 -3.87 -3.84
CA SER A 192 3.60 -3.03 -3.81
C SER A 192 4.08 -2.72 -2.39
N VAL A 193 5.33 -2.29 -2.30
CA VAL A 193 5.94 -1.78 -1.07
C VAL A 193 6.55 -0.42 -1.37
N LEU A 194 6.12 0.59 -0.62
CA LEU A 194 6.74 1.91 -0.61
C LEU A 194 7.75 1.99 0.54
N VAL A 195 8.91 2.55 0.25
CA VAL A 195 9.96 2.83 1.24
C VAL A 195 10.28 4.32 1.21
N ALA A 196 10.13 4.98 2.35
CA ALA A 196 10.57 6.35 2.54
C ALA A 196 12.08 6.36 2.85
N ASN A 197 12.87 6.94 1.94
CA ASN A 197 14.32 6.97 2.01
C ASN A 197 14.79 8.32 2.57
N GLY A 198 15.34 8.29 3.76
CA GLY A 198 15.82 9.50 4.47
C GLY A 198 14.78 10.16 5.38
N ASP A 199 15.24 11.13 6.19
CA ASP A 199 14.42 11.73 7.25
C ASP A 199 13.33 12.67 6.72
N SER A 200 13.59 13.39 5.63
CA SER A 200 12.58 14.26 5.01
C SER A 200 11.36 13.49 4.49
N SER A 201 11.59 12.28 3.99
CA SER A 201 10.56 11.43 3.42
C SER A 201 9.72 10.74 4.49
N LYS A 202 10.24 10.57 5.70
CA LYS A 202 9.48 10.01 6.85
C LYS A 202 8.25 10.87 7.19
N ASN A 203 8.32 12.17 7.01
CA ASN A 203 7.21 13.08 7.26
C ASN A 203 5.99 12.85 6.33
N TYR A 204 6.16 12.05 5.28
CA TYR A 204 5.07 11.65 4.40
C TYR A 204 4.27 10.44 4.90
N ILE A 205 4.85 9.64 5.79
CA ILE A 205 4.27 8.37 6.22
C ILE A 205 2.84 8.51 6.78
N PRO A 206 2.53 9.48 7.65
CA PRO A 206 1.15 9.64 8.14
C PRO A 206 0.14 9.88 7.00
N ASP A 207 0.48 10.71 6.01
CA ASP A 207 -0.39 10.99 4.86
C ASP A 207 -0.50 9.77 3.94
N ILE A 208 0.60 9.04 3.72
CA ILE A 208 0.61 7.79 2.95
C ILE A 208 -0.28 6.74 3.60
N GLN A 209 -0.20 6.59 4.92
CA GLN A 209 -1.07 5.68 5.66
C GLN A 209 -2.53 6.14 5.66
N HIS A 210 -2.77 7.46 5.71
CA HIS A 210 -4.11 8.03 5.58
C HIS A 210 -4.74 7.65 4.23
N VAL A 211 -4.01 7.81 3.13
CA VAL A 211 -4.46 7.37 1.79
C VAL A 211 -4.71 5.86 1.75
N ARG A 212 -3.81 5.05 2.33
CA ARG A 212 -4.01 3.59 2.44
C ARG A 212 -5.32 3.25 3.16
N ARG A 213 -5.61 3.94 4.26
CA ARG A 213 -6.85 3.73 5.03
C ARG A 213 -8.10 4.15 4.26
N ARG A 214 -8.05 5.28 3.53
CA ARG A 214 -9.22 5.91 2.92
C ARG A 214 -9.52 5.40 1.52
N GLU A 215 -8.52 5.28 0.69
CA GLU A 215 -8.67 5.09 -0.76
C GLU A 215 -8.12 3.75 -1.26
N SER A 216 -7.40 3.02 -0.39
CA SER A 216 -6.81 1.73 -0.71
C SER A 216 -6.93 0.76 0.47
N ILE A 217 -6.10 -0.26 0.45
CA ILE A 217 -5.92 -1.21 1.55
C ILE A 217 -4.44 -1.60 1.68
N ALA A 218 -4.03 -2.04 2.86
CA ALA A 218 -2.77 -2.74 3.05
C ALA A 218 -2.70 -3.99 2.15
N MET A 219 -1.51 -4.46 1.84
CA MET A 219 -1.33 -5.76 1.19
C MET A 219 -2.15 -6.82 1.96
N THR A 220 -2.98 -7.57 1.26
CA THR A 220 -3.92 -8.51 1.89
C THR A 220 -3.20 -9.58 2.70
N PRO A 221 -3.82 -10.20 3.73
CA PRO A 221 -3.16 -11.24 4.51
C PRO A 221 -2.55 -12.37 3.67
N PRO A 222 -3.23 -12.95 2.68
CA PRO A 222 -2.63 -13.97 1.81
C PRO A 222 -1.44 -13.45 1.00
N ASN A 223 -1.52 -12.22 0.46
CA ASN A 223 -0.45 -11.64 -0.33
C ASN A 223 0.77 -11.27 0.54
N ALA A 224 0.54 -10.74 1.74
CA ALA A 224 1.61 -10.46 2.70
C ALA A 224 2.30 -11.76 3.16
N PHE A 225 1.53 -12.84 3.37
CA PHE A 225 2.07 -14.17 3.66
C PHE A 225 2.94 -14.68 2.50
N ALA A 226 2.44 -14.60 1.25
CA ALA A 226 3.20 -15.01 0.07
C ALA A 226 4.47 -14.17 -0.12
N ALA A 227 4.41 -12.86 0.15
CA ALA A 227 5.58 -11.98 0.13
C ALA A 227 6.63 -12.40 1.17
N LEU A 228 6.20 -12.72 2.40
CA LEU A 228 7.08 -13.24 3.46
C LEU A 228 7.70 -14.60 3.07
N GLN A 229 6.92 -15.49 2.44
CA GLN A 229 7.44 -16.76 1.91
C GLN A 229 8.55 -16.53 0.86
N LYS A 230 8.33 -15.60 -0.09
CA LYS A 230 9.36 -15.22 -1.07
C LYS A 230 10.62 -14.68 -0.38
N LEU A 231 10.48 -13.82 0.66
CA LEU A 231 11.60 -13.29 1.42
C LEU A 231 12.48 -14.37 2.06
N VAL A 232 11.87 -15.41 2.61
CA VAL A 232 12.59 -16.51 3.27
C VAL A 232 12.98 -17.65 2.29
N GLY A 233 12.74 -17.49 0.99
CA GLY A 233 13.10 -18.47 -0.05
C GLY A 233 12.19 -19.68 -0.10
N GLN A 234 10.96 -19.58 0.41
CA GLN A 234 9.91 -20.58 0.25
C GLN A 234 9.10 -20.33 -1.03
N THR A 235 8.50 -21.37 -1.58
CA THR A 235 7.55 -21.22 -2.70
C THR A 235 6.28 -20.57 -2.19
N PRO A 236 5.87 -19.42 -2.74
CA PRO A 236 4.69 -18.72 -2.28
C PRO A 236 3.41 -19.51 -2.60
N THR A 237 2.46 -19.44 -1.68
CA THR A 237 1.09 -19.85 -1.94
C THR A 237 0.41 -18.69 -2.68
N SER A 238 0.35 -18.75 -4.01
CA SER A 238 -0.27 -17.68 -4.79
C SER A 238 -1.68 -18.06 -5.25
N HIS A 239 -2.57 -17.09 -5.31
CA HIS A 239 -3.83 -17.20 -6.04
C HIS A 239 -3.56 -16.86 -7.52
N SER A 240 -4.14 -17.64 -8.42
CA SER A 240 -3.95 -17.41 -9.85
C SER A 240 -4.75 -16.19 -10.32
N LYS A 241 -4.24 -15.43 -11.32
CA LYS A 241 -5.01 -14.37 -12.01
C LYS A 241 -6.37 -14.87 -12.52
N LYS A 242 -6.48 -16.15 -12.83
CA LYS A 242 -7.73 -16.78 -13.25
C LYS A 242 -8.76 -16.84 -12.11
N GLU A 243 -8.31 -17.11 -10.89
CA GLU A 243 -9.19 -17.11 -9.71
C GLU A 243 -9.64 -15.68 -9.36
N GLU A 244 -8.77 -14.69 -9.50
CA GLU A 244 -9.09 -13.29 -9.31
C GLU A 244 -10.20 -12.83 -10.28
N GLN A 245 -10.07 -13.15 -11.56
CA GLN A 245 -11.09 -12.83 -12.56
C GLN A 245 -12.41 -13.55 -12.30
N ALA A 246 -12.37 -14.81 -11.87
CA ALA A 246 -13.56 -15.56 -11.50
C ALA A 246 -14.27 -14.96 -10.29
N ASN A 247 -13.51 -14.56 -9.26
CA ASN A 247 -14.04 -13.90 -8.08
C ASN A 247 -14.67 -12.55 -8.42
N ARG A 248 -14.01 -11.75 -9.26
CA ARG A 248 -14.55 -10.47 -9.75
C ARG A 248 -15.88 -10.68 -10.47
N SER A 249 -15.95 -11.63 -11.38
CA SER A 249 -17.19 -11.97 -12.10
C SER A 249 -18.30 -12.44 -11.17
N SER A 250 -17.98 -13.24 -10.16
CA SER A 250 -18.92 -13.71 -9.15
C SER A 250 -19.51 -12.55 -8.34
N VAL A 251 -18.69 -11.58 -7.93
CA VAL A 251 -19.14 -10.38 -7.21
C VAL A 251 -20.09 -9.54 -8.09
N ILE A 252 -19.71 -9.28 -9.36
CA ILE A 252 -20.54 -8.54 -10.32
C ILE A 252 -21.91 -9.21 -10.51
N ASN A 253 -21.92 -10.53 -10.73
CA ASN A 253 -23.15 -11.28 -10.88
C ASN A 253 -24.03 -11.21 -9.61
N SER A 254 -23.43 -11.25 -8.44
CA SER A 254 -24.14 -11.10 -7.17
C SER A 254 -24.80 -9.72 -7.04
N ILE A 255 -24.09 -8.66 -7.46
CA ILE A 255 -24.62 -7.29 -7.46
C ILE A 255 -25.81 -7.18 -8.44
N HIS A 256 -25.67 -7.69 -9.66
CA HIS A 256 -26.75 -7.71 -10.64
C HIS A 256 -28.00 -8.42 -10.10
N ASN A 257 -27.82 -9.58 -9.46
CA ASN A 257 -28.93 -10.35 -8.89
C ASN A 257 -29.62 -9.62 -7.71
N ILE A 258 -28.85 -8.90 -6.87
CA ILE A 258 -29.41 -8.19 -5.71
C ILE A 258 -30.13 -6.90 -6.14
N THR A 259 -29.58 -6.20 -7.13
CA THR A 259 -30.08 -4.89 -7.54
C THR A 259 -31.06 -4.95 -8.72
N ASP A 260 -31.25 -6.13 -9.32
CA ASP A 260 -32.05 -6.35 -10.53
C ASP A 260 -31.72 -5.36 -11.67
N THR A 261 -30.42 -5.09 -11.86
CA THR A 261 -29.91 -4.18 -12.88
C THR A 261 -28.96 -4.90 -13.83
N SER A 262 -28.95 -4.46 -15.09
CA SER A 262 -27.96 -4.84 -16.10
C SER A 262 -26.91 -3.76 -16.36
N SER A 263 -26.90 -2.68 -15.57
CA SER A 263 -25.90 -1.62 -15.69
C SER A 263 -24.51 -2.13 -15.42
N GLU A 264 -23.51 -1.50 -16.05
CA GLU A 264 -22.11 -1.81 -15.76
C GLU A 264 -21.77 -1.60 -14.28
N VAL A 265 -21.04 -2.55 -13.70
CA VAL A 265 -20.65 -2.52 -12.29
C VAL A 265 -19.17 -2.18 -12.18
N VAL A 266 -18.86 -1.10 -11.47
CA VAL A 266 -17.49 -0.70 -11.12
C VAL A 266 -17.19 -1.15 -9.72
N LEU A 267 -16.09 -1.89 -9.56
CA LEU A 267 -15.60 -2.38 -8.26
C LEU A 267 -14.37 -1.61 -7.83
N GLY A 268 -14.32 -1.24 -6.55
CA GLY A 268 -13.16 -0.63 -5.92
C GLY A 268 -12.76 -1.36 -4.63
N SER A 269 -11.60 -1.02 -4.09
CA SER A 269 -11.07 -1.62 -2.85
C SER A 269 -11.92 -1.28 -1.62
N CYS A 270 -12.64 -0.16 -1.64
CA CYS A 270 -13.57 0.26 -0.60
C CYS A 270 -14.57 1.32 -1.12
N GLY A 271 -15.62 1.59 -0.33
CA GLY A 271 -16.63 2.59 -0.70
C GLY A 271 -16.06 3.99 -0.96
N LEU A 272 -15.07 4.43 -0.18
CA LEU A 272 -14.42 5.72 -0.40
C LEU A 272 -13.62 5.78 -1.70
N SER A 273 -12.92 4.70 -2.10
CA SER A 273 -12.20 4.67 -3.36
C SER A 273 -13.14 4.80 -4.56
N VAL A 274 -14.30 4.13 -4.51
CA VAL A 274 -15.32 4.25 -5.56
C VAL A 274 -15.93 5.65 -5.57
N GLN A 275 -16.27 6.19 -4.41
CA GLN A 275 -16.82 7.55 -4.29
C GLN A 275 -15.84 8.60 -4.83
N TYR A 276 -14.56 8.47 -4.49
CA TYR A 276 -13.50 9.38 -4.95
C TYR A 276 -13.34 9.29 -6.48
N ALA A 277 -13.31 8.09 -7.05
CA ALA A 277 -13.21 7.91 -8.49
C ALA A 277 -14.41 8.53 -9.23
N ILE A 278 -15.63 8.34 -8.71
CA ILE A 278 -16.85 8.96 -9.28
C ILE A 278 -16.76 10.49 -9.19
N MET A 279 -16.36 11.02 -8.04
CA MET A 279 -16.22 12.47 -7.84
C MET A 279 -15.21 13.08 -8.83
N MET A 280 -14.04 12.45 -8.99
CA MET A 280 -13.00 12.95 -9.91
C MET A 280 -13.46 12.87 -11.36
N GLY A 281 -14.13 11.80 -11.77
CA GLY A 281 -14.73 11.70 -13.11
C GLY A 281 -15.80 12.76 -13.39
N LEU A 282 -16.64 13.09 -12.39
CA LEU A 282 -17.62 14.16 -12.52
C LEU A 282 -16.97 15.55 -12.58
N ILE A 283 -15.89 15.78 -11.83
CA ILE A 283 -15.12 17.02 -11.88
C ILE A 283 -14.49 17.19 -13.26
N ASP A 284 -13.81 16.16 -13.76
CA ASP A 284 -13.19 16.19 -15.10
C ASP A 284 -14.24 16.44 -16.19
N HIS A 285 -15.37 15.73 -16.16
CA HIS A 285 -16.48 15.96 -17.08
C HIS A 285 -17.01 17.40 -17.01
N ALA A 286 -17.17 17.96 -15.82
CA ALA A 286 -17.64 19.32 -15.64
C ALA A 286 -16.62 20.35 -16.16
N GLN A 287 -15.34 20.16 -15.93
CA GLN A 287 -14.28 21.04 -16.44
C GLN A 287 -14.20 21.03 -17.97
N GLN A 288 -14.38 19.87 -18.59
CA GLN A 288 -14.37 19.76 -20.06
C GLN A 288 -15.59 20.42 -20.72
N ASN A 289 -16.77 20.29 -20.12
CA ASN A 289 -18.02 20.75 -20.73
C ASN A 289 -18.45 22.16 -20.27
N TYR A 290 -17.98 22.61 -19.11
CA TYR A 290 -18.33 23.89 -18.49
C TYR A 290 -17.12 24.60 -17.88
N PRO A 291 -16.06 24.91 -18.68
CA PRO A 291 -14.77 25.36 -18.17
C PRO A 291 -14.83 26.67 -17.37
N ASP A 292 -15.80 27.53 -17.64
CA ASP A 292 -15.94 28.84 -16.99
C ASP A 292 -16.90 28.83 -15.79
N GLN A 293 -17.42 27.66 -15.41
CA GLN A 293 -18.37 27.57 -14.30
C GLN A 293 -17.72 26.97 -13.04
N PRO A 294 -17.99 27.55 -11.86
CA PRO A 294 -17.49 27.00 -10.62
C PRO A 294 -18.19 25.67 -10.30
N ILE A 295 -17.42 24.65 -9.98
CA ILE A 295 -17.93 23.36 -9.52
C ILE A 295 -18.33 23.49 -8.05
N LYS A 296 -19.57 23.09 -7.73
CA LYS A 296 -20.11 23.05 -6.37
C LYS A 296 -20.51 21.63 -6.02
N ILE A 297 -19.98 21.11 -4.93
CA ILE A 297 -20.31 19.79 -4.39
C ILE A 297 -21.15 20.00 -3.14
N ILE A 298 -22.34 19.38 -3.08
CA ILE A 298 -23.23 19.43 -1.93
C ILE A 298 -23.23 18.05 -1.29
N VAL A 299 -22.91 18.00 -0.01
CA VAL A 299 -22.96 16.78 0.80
C VAL A 299 -23.94 16.96 1.96
N PRO A 300 -24.66 15.91 2.39
CA PRO A 300 -25.50 15.96 3.57
C PRO A 300 -24.66 16.21 4.82
N PRO A 301 -25.15 16.97 5.81
CA PRO A 301 -24.38 17.27 7.03
C PRO A 301 -24.13 16.02 7.90
N ASN A 302 -24.86 14.96 7.70
CA ASN A 302 -24.75 13.68 8.41
C ASN A 302 -24.16 12.58 7.51
N CYS A 303 -23.40 12.94 6.46
CA CYS A 303 -22.71 11.95 5.64
C CYS A 303 -21.60 11.24 6.44
N TYR A 304 -21.10 10.15 5.86
CA TYR A 304 -19.96 9.43 6.44
C TYR A 304 -18.75 10.36 6.58
N GLY A 305 -18.06 10.32 7.73
CA GLY A 305 -16.97 11.25 8.05
C GLY A 305 -15.88 11.31 6.96
N GLY A 306 -15.50 10.18 6.35
CA GLY A 306 -14.56 10.16 5.24
C GLY A 306 -15.06 10.82 3.94
N THR A 307 -16.34 11.16 3.84
CA THR A 307 -16.88 11.92 2.69
C THR A 307 -16.64 13.42 2.85
N ASN A 308 -16.42 13.88 4.08
CA ASN A 308 -16.11 15.30 4.37
C ASN A 308 -14.60 15.60 4.35
N ASP A 309 -13.75 14.57 4.42
CA ASP A 309 -12.29 14.71 4.37
C ASP A 309 -11.79 14.86 2.93
#